data_9f0cb9eb5dcede9af435ab5c40ed0633
#
_entry.id   9f0cb9eb5dcede9af435ab5c40ed0633
#
_cell.length_a   1.000
_cell.length_b   1.000
_cell.length_c   1.000
_cell.angle_alpha   90.00
_cell.angle_beta   90.00
_cell.angle_gamma   90.00
#
_symmetry.space_group_name_H-M   'P 1'
#
loop_
_entity.id
_entity.type
_entity.pdbx_description
1 polymer ?
#
loop_
_entity_poly.entity_id
_entity_poly.type
_entity_poly.pdbx_seq_one_letter_code
_entity_poly.pdbx_strand_id
1 'polypeptide(L)'
;MTRKRTSPIRAVLRFAASVMMVSGVLLIADAALTLAWQEPISAYLAAQDQTALKHQFLKLPASKVRKHRAQLKGDAIAKIELPAIHQTSYVVEGTDTGDLRKGPGHYPDTPLPGEHGTVAIAGHRTTYGAPFRHIDSLSNGDRITIAMPDGTFVYRVYKTKIVDDSALWVKKKLSFDQLILSACHPLHSAA
;
A
#
# COMPACT_ATOMS: atom_id res chain seq x y z
N MET A 1 -41.87 -30.37 -40.21
CA MET A 1 -40.79 -29.73 -39.43
C MET A 1 -40.49 -30.52 -38.17
N THR A 2 -39.49 -31.40 -38.20
CA THR A 2 -39.13 -32.28 -37.07
C THR A 2 -38.18 -31.52 -36.09
N ARG A 3 -38.69 -31.14 -34.97
CA ARG A 3 -37.93 -30.50 -33.86
C ARG A 3 -37.01 -31.58 -33.24
N LYS A 4 -35.72 -31.61 -33.57
CA LYS A 4 -34.72 -32.50 -32.97
C LYS A 4 -34.69 -32.27 -31.44
N ARG A 5 -35.23 -33.16 -30.64
CA ARG A 5 -35.09 -33.19 -29.18
C ARG A 5 -33.60 -33.39 -28.87
N THR A 6 -32.95 -32.38 -28.36
CA THR A 6 -31.59 -32.51 -27.82
C THR A 6 -31.62 -33.38 -26.58
N SER A 7 -30.81 -34.46 -26.52
CA SER A 7 -30.77 -35.31 -25.33
C SER A 7 -30.37 -34.50 -24.11
N PRO A 8 -30.94 -34.75 -22.92
CA PRO A 8 -30.64 -34.01 -21.70
C PRO A 8 -29.13 -34.01 -21.36
N ILE A 9 -28.45 -35.12 -21.67
CA ILE A 9 -26.99 -35.22 -21.49
C ILE A 9 -26.21 -34.19 -22.32
N ARG A 10 -26.62 -33.98 -23.59
CA ARG A 10 -25.97 -32.96 -24.44
C ARG A 10 -26.22 -31.56 -23.95
N ALA A 11 -27.38 -31.30 -23.35
CA ALA A 11 -27.68 -29.99 -22.75
C ALA A 11 -26.79 -29.72 -21.51
N VAL A 12 -26.66 -30.73 -20.65
CA VAL A 12 -25.77 -30.63 -19.45
C VAL A 12 -24.32 -30.48 -19.86
N LEU A 13 -23.81 -31.24 -20.82
CA LEU A 13 -22.45 -31.13 -21.32
C LEU A 13 -22.17 -29.73 -21.92
N ARG A 14 -23.11 -29.19 -22.70
CA ARG A 14 -22.97 -27.82 -23.26
C ARG A 14 -22.96 -26.78 -22.16
N PHE A 15 -23.82 -26.89 -21.16
CA PHE A 15 -23.84 -26.00 -20.02
C PHE A 15 -22.50 -26.05 -19.25
N ALA A 16 -22.03 -27.25 -18.92
CA ALA A 16 -20.74 -27.40 -18.24
C ALA A 16 -19.56 -26.81 -19.07
N ALA A 17 -19.52 -27.08 -20.38
CA ALA A 17 -18.51 -26.50 -21.27
C ALA A 17 -18.60 -24.99 -21.34
N SER A 18 -19.80 -24.40 -21.36
CA SER A 18 -19.97 -22.93 -21.33
C SER A 18 -19.48 -22.33 -20.03
N VAL A 19 -19.78 -22.96 -18.89
CA VAL A 19 -19.29 -22.50 -17.57
C VAL A 19 -17.77 -22.54 -17.53
N MET A 20 -17.16 -23.65 -17.96
CA MET A 20 -15.69 -23.77 -18.01
C MET A 20 -15.04 -22.73 -18.95
N MET A 21 -15.65 -22.47 -20.11
CA MET A 21 -15.15 -21.47 -21.05
C MET A 21 -15.21 -20.08 -20.45
N VAL A 22 -16.34 -19.70 -19.86
CA VAL A 22 -16.50 -18.38 -19.21
C VAL A 22 -15.52 -18.22 -18.04
N SER A 23 -15.37 -19.25 -17.20
CA SER A 23 -14.40 -19.24 -16.10
C SER A 23 -12.97 -19.09 -16.61
N GLY A 24 -12.59 -19.80 -17.68
CA GLY A 24 -11.27 -19.67 -18.29
C GLY A 24 -11.00 -18.28 -18.85
N VAL A 25 -11.97 -17.67 -19.52
CA VAL A 25 -11.85 -16.28 -20.03
C VAL A 25 -11.70 -15.29 -18.86
N LEU A 26 -12.46 -15.45 -17.79
CA LEU A 26 -12.35 -14.58 -16.61
C LEU A 26 -10.99 -14.70 -15.94
N LEU A 27 -10.44 -15.91 -15.80
CA LEU A 27 -9.10 -16.13 -15.25
C LEU A 27 -8.00 -15.51 -16.12
N ILE A 28 -8.11 -15.61 -17.44
CA ILE A 28 -7.14 -14.99 -18.36
C ILE A 28 -7.25 -13.47 -18.29
N ALA A 29 -8.45 -12.91 -18.20
CA ALA A 29 -8.66 -11.47 -18.06
C ALA A 29 -8.09 -10.95 -16.73
N ASP A 30 -8.32 -11.66 -15.62
CA ASP A 30 -7.76 -11.34 -14.31
C ASP A 30 -6.23 -11.36 -14.33
N ALA A 31 -5.62 -12.42 -14.88
CA ALA A 31 -4.18 -12.51 -15.03
C ALA A 31 -3.60 -11.37 -15.89
N ALA A 32 -4.26 -11.03 -16.99
CA ALA A 32 -3.85 -9.93 -17.85
C ALA A 32 -3.94 -8.56 -17.14
N LEU A 33 -5.00 -8.33 -16.37
CA LEU A 33 -5.17 -7.12 -15.56
C LEU A 33 -4.12 -7.03 -14.45
N THR A 34 -3.82 -8.14 -13.78
CA THR A 34 -2.80 -8.22 -12.73
C THR A 34 -1.41 -7.91 -13.28
N LEU A 35 -1.08 -8.42 -14.48
CA LEU A 35 0.20 -8.15 -15.14
C LEU A 35 0.31 -6.73 -15.68
N ALA A 36 -0.81 -6.17 -16.22
CA ALA A 36 -0.81 -4.86 -16.87
C ALA A 36 -0.94 -3.69 -15.88
N TRP A 37 -1.54 -3.91 -14.73
CA TRP A 37 -1.88 -2.82 -13.81
C TRP A 37 -1.61 -3.20 -12.36
N GLN A 38 -2.64 -3.39 -11.55
CA GLN A 38 -2.62 -3.81 -10.15
C GLN A 38 -3.63 -4.93 -9.99
N GLU A 39 -3.48 -5.73 -8.95
CA GLU A 39 -4.55 -6.66 -8.58
C GLU A 39 -5.84 -5.88 -8.29
N PRO A 40 -6.88 -5.95 -9.11
CA PRO A 40 -8.05 -5.07 -8.99
C PRO A 40 -8.80 -5.27 -7.67
N ILE A 41 -8.82 -6.50 -7.16
CA ILE A 41 -9.52 -6.83 -5.91
C ILE A 41 -8.75 -6.24 -4.71
N SER A 42 -7.43 -6.42 -4.64
CA SER A 42 -6.63 -5.89 -3.54
C SER A 42 -6.60 -4.35 -3.56
N ALA A 43 -6.60 -3.74 -4.75
CA ALA A 43 -6.68 -2.29 -4.89
C ALA A 43 -8.04 -1.73 -4.40
N TYR A 44 -9.14 -2.41 -4.72
CA TYR A 44 -10.47 -2.03 -4.25
C TYR A 44 -10.58 -2.11 -2.71
N LEU A 45 -10.11 -3.20 -2.11
CA LEU A 45 -10.10 -3.37 -0.65
C LEU A 45 -9.23 -2.30 0.02
N ALA A 46 -8.03 -2.05 -0.50
CA ALA A 46 -7.16 -0.99 0.01
C ALA A 46 -7.80 0.41 -0.08
N ALA A 47 -8.58 0.70 -1.13
CA ALA A 47 -9.29 1.96 -1.24
C ALA A 47 -10.39 2.12 -0.17
N GLN A 48 -11.08 1.04 0.19
CA GLN A 48 -12.03 1.03 1.31
C GLN A 48 -11.31 1.26 2.65
N ASP A 49 -10.20 0.55 2.88
CA ASP A 49 -9.38 0.72 4.08
C ASP A 49 -8.85 2.16 4.19
N GLN A 50 -8.35 2.75 3.10
CA GLN A 50 -7.89 4.14 3.08
C GLN A 50 -9.02 5.13 3.39
N THR A 51 -10.25 4.84 2.99
CA THR A 51 -11.42 5.66 3.37
C THR A 51 -11.71 5.56 4.86
N ALA A 52 -11.66 4.36 5.44
CA ALA A 52 -11.82 4.14 6.87
C ALA A 52 -10.70 4.83 7.68
N LEU A 53 -9.44 4.69 7.24
CA LEU A 53 -8.27 5.34 7.84
C LEU A 53 -8.38 6.87 7.81
N LYS A 54 -8.91 7.45 6.73
CA LYS A 54 -9.22 8.88 6.66
C LYS A 54 -10.16 9.31 7.78
N HIS A 55 -11.26 8.58 7.98
CA HIS A 55 -12.22 8.89 9.03
C HIS A 55 -11.63 8.74 10.44
N GLN A 56 -10.76 7.73 10.65
CA GLN A 56 -10.03 7.56 11.90
C GLN A 56 -9.08 8.75 12.14
N PHE A 57 -8.26 9.09 11.15
CA PHE A 57 -7.30 10.18 11.24
C PHE A 57 -7.94 11.53 11.59
N LEU A 58 -9.06 11.87 10.95
CA LEU A 58 -9.78 13.13 11.20
C LEU A 58 -10.35 13.24 12.63
N LYS A 59 -10.53 12.12 13.32
CA LYS A 59 -11.05 12.06 14.70
C LYS A 59 -9.93 11.80 15.74
N LEU A 60 -8.69 11.63 15.28
CA LEU A 60 -7.58 11.21 16.16
C LEU A 60 -7.02 12.41 16.93
N PRO A 61 -7.08 12.42 18.28
CA PRO A 61 -6.47 13.48 19.09
C PRO A 61 -4.93 13.43 19.02
N ALA A 62 -4.30 14.56 18.87
CA ALA A 62 -2.84 14.67 18.85
C ALA A 62 -2.15 14.02 20.06
N SER A 63 -2.72 14.20 21.24
CA SER A 63 -2.19 13.63 22.49
C SER A 63 -2.16 12.09 22.48
N LYS A 64 -3.11 11.44 21.77
CA LYS A 64 -3.17 9.99 21.70
C LYS A 64 -2.02 9.42 20.87
N VAL A 65 -1.65 10.07 19.76
CA VAL A 65 -0.56 9.61 18.90
C VAL A 65 0.77 9.60 19.65
N ARG A 66 1.11 10.69 20.33
CA ARG A 66 2.40 10.84 21.03
C ARG A 66 2.50 9.97 22.29
N LYS A 67 1.42 9.89 23.09
CA LYS A 67 1.45 9.21 24.40
C LYS A 67 1.07 7.73 24.35
N HIS A 68 0.26 7.33 23.38
CA HIS A 68 -0.35 5.99 23.37
C HIS A 68 -0.18 5.30 22.00
N ARG A 69 0.94 5.56 21.30
CA ARG A 69 1.22 5.03 19.97
C ARG A 69 1.02 3.51 19.86
N ALA A 70 1.54 2.76 20.83
CA ALA A 70 1.43 1.30 20.83
C ALA A 70 -0.02 0.78 20.78
N GLN A 71 -0.99 1.57 21.26
CA GLN A 71 -2.42 1.25 21.21
C GLN A 71 -3.05 1.53 19.85
N LEU A 72 -2.31 2.20 18.94
CA LEU A 72 -2.76 2.57 17.60
C LEU A 72 -2.28 1.60 16.52
N LYS A 73 -1.76 0.43 16.91
CA LYS A 73 -1.30 -0.57 15.94
C LYS A 73 -2.40 -0.89 14.92
N GLY A 74 -2.09 -0.71 13.64
CA GLY A 74 -3.02 -0.89 12.53
C GLY A 74 -4.04 0.24 12.32
N ASP A 75 -4.00 1.31 13.13
CA ASP A 75 -4.82 2.51 12.98
C ASP A 75 -4.04 3.63 12.28
N ALA A 76 -4.79 4.58 11.69
CA ALA A 76 -4.20 5.73 11.02
C ALA A 76 -3.49 6.66 12.03
N ILE A 77 -2.24 7.04 11.74
CA ILE A 77 -1.48 7.99 12.55
C ILE A 77 -1.08 9.25 11.79
N ALA A 78 -0.97 9.17 10.47
CA ALA A 78 -0.54 10.27 9.61
C ALA A 78 -1.18 10.20 8.23
N LYS A 79 -1.09 11.31 7.48
CA LYS A 79 -1.34 11.38 6.03
C LYS A 79 -0.04 11.73 5.34
N ILE A 80 0.39 10.93 4.35
CA ILE A 80 1.55 11.21 3.51
C ILE A 80 1.12 11.70 2.13
N GLU A 81 1.79 12.71 1.63
CA GLU A 81 1.60 13.25 0.27
C GLU A 81 2.96 13.29 -0.46
N LEU A 82 2.98 12.75 -1.66
CA LEU A 82 4.12 12.67 -2.58
C LEU A 82 3.69 13.30 -3.92
N PRO A 83 3.68 14.63 -4.03
CA PRO A 83 3.10 15.33 -5.20
C PRO A 83 3.78 14.96 -6.52
N ALA A 84 5.10 14.73 -6.51
CA ALA A 84 5.86 14.39 -7.71
C ALA A 84 5.41 13.08 -8.39
N ILE A 85 4.80 12.19 -7.63
CA ILE A 85 4.24 10.92 -8.14
C ILE A 85 2.72 10.82 -7.97
N HIS A 86 2.05 11.95 -7.70
CA HIS A 86 0.59 12.05 -7.53
C HIS A 86 0.02 11.09 -6.48
N GLN A 87 0.77 10.79 -5.43
CA GLN A 87 0.38 9.84 -4.39
C GLN A 87 -0.02 10.55 -3.10
N THR A 88 -1.15 10.11 -2.55
CA THR A 88 -1.64 10.49 -1.21
C THR A 88 -2.17 9.25 -0.50
N SER A 89 -1.75 9.02 0.74
CA SER A 89 -2.19 7.87 1.53
C SER A 89 -2.26 8.20 3.02
N TYR A 90 -3.12 7.50 3.76
CA TYR A 90 -3.10 7.47 5.21
C TYR A 90 -2.14 6.38 5.68
N VAL A 91 -1.26 6.75 6.61
CA VAL A 91 -0.21 5.89 7.18
C VAL A 91 -0.73 5.26 8.44
N VAL A 92 -0.57 3.95 8.57
CA VAL A 92 -0.91 3.20 9.79
C VAL A 92 0.29 3.06 10.72
N GLU A 93 0.06 2.87 12.00
CA GLU A 93 1.11 2.43 12.93
C GLU A 93 1.31 0.92 12.80
N GLY A 94 2.53 0.48 12.46
CA GLY A 94 2.86 -0.92 12.26
C GLY A 94 3.23 -1.26 10.81
N THR A 95 3.99 -2.34 10.65
CA THR A 95 4.48 -2.84 9.36
C THR A 95 4.22 -4.33 9.19
N ASP A 96 3.36 -4.92 10.00
CA ASP A 96 2.94 -6.30 9.79
C ASP A 96 2.12 -6.43 8.50
N THR A 97 2.03 -7.63 7.96
CA THR A 97 1.30 -7.90 6.72
C THR A 97 -0.13 -7.34 6.74
N GLY A 98 -0.83 -7.46 7.89
CA GLY A 98 -2.19 -6.92 8.04
C GLY A 98 -2.25 -5.39 8.03
N ASP A 99 -1.22 -4.72 8.53
CA ASP A 99 -1.12 -3.26 8.57
C ASP A 99 -0.83 -2.72 7.17
N LEU A 100 0.17 -3.29 6.49
CA LEU A 100 0.59 -2.87 5.13
C LEU A 100 -0.49 -3.10 4.06
N ARG A 101 -1.43 -4.03 4.26
CA ARG A 101 -2.59 -4.20 3.37
C ARG A 101 -3.50 -2.99 3.34
N LYS A 102 -3.60 -2.26 4.45
CA LYS A 102 -4.44 -1.07 4.58
C LYS A 102 -3.80 0.18 3.95
N GLY A 103 -2.47 0.24 3.93
CA GLY A 103 -1.72 1.40 3.41
C GLY A 103 -0.25 1.39 3.81
N PRO A 104 0.46 2.51 3.60
CA PRO A 104 1.82 2.65 4.12
C PRO A 104 1.85 2.49 5.64
N GLY A 105 2.85 1.78 6.17
CA GLY A 105 3.01 1.49 7.59
C GLY A 105 4.24 2.16 8.17
N HIS A 106 4.09 2.82 9.30
CA HIS A 106 5.19 3.36 10.08
C HIS A 106 5.87 2.25 10.90
N TYR A 107 7.20 2.23 10.90
CA TYR A 107 7.96 1.29 11.73
C TYR A 107 7.87 1.67 13.21
N PRO A 108 7.28 0.83 14.09
CA PRO A 108 7.04 1.16 15.48
C PRO A 108 8.29 1.51 16.30
N ASP A 109 9.45 0.95 15.90
CA ASP A 109 10.74 1.17 16.56
C ASP A 109 11.43 2.46 16.12
N THR A 110 10.79 3.27 15.27
CA THR A 110 11.35 4.54 14.77
C THR A 110 10.59 5.74 15.33
N PRO A 111 11.20 6.93 15.40
CA PRO A 111 10.54 8.15 15.81
C PRO A 111 9.34 8.50 14.94
N LEU A 112 8.38 9.23 15.49
CA LEU A 112 7.30 9.83 14.72
C LEU A 112 7.78 11.09 13.98
N PRO A 113 7.13 11.49 12.88
CA PRO A 113 7.38 12.78 12.24
C PRO A 113 7.36 13.92 13.25
N GLY A 114 8.42 14.77 13.21
CA GLY A 114 8.64 15.85 14.17
C GLY A 114 9.37 15.47 15.46
N GLU A 115 9.71 14.21 15.65
CA GLU A 115 10.66 13.76 16.67
C GLU A 115 12.06 13.66 16.07
N HIS A 116 13.09 13.77 16.91
CA HIS A 116 14.47 13.66 16.45
C HIS A 116 14.84 12.25 16.01
N GLY A 117 15.48 12.15 14.84
CA GLY A 117 16.05 10.91 14.31
C GLY A 117 15.45 10.47 12.98
N THR A 118 15.45 9.15 12.76
CA THR A 118 15.01 8.54 11.49
C THR A 118 13.60 8.05 11.60
N VAL A 119 12.67 8.69 10.91
CA VAL A 119 11.31 8.21 10.68
C VAL A 119 11.36 7.21 9.54
N ALA A 120 10.74 6.03 9.68
CA ALA A 120 10.69 5.04 8.61
C ALA A 120 9.25 4.61 8.30
N ILE A 121 8.91 4.57 7.01
CA ILE A 121 7.61 4.17 6.49
C ILE A 121 7.80 3.18 5.36
N ALA A 122 7.16 2.01 5.46
CA ALA A 122 7.13 1.01 4.40
C ALA A 122 5.82 1.08 3.61
N GLY A 123 5.84 0.65 2.35
CA GLY A 123 4.62 0.54 1.55
C GLY A 123 4.74 -0.46 0.41
N HIS A 124 3.60 -1.04 0.03
CA HIS A 124 3.55 -1.95 -1.11
C HIS A 124 3.84 -1.24 -2.43
N ARG A 125 4.43 -1.99 -3.36
CA ARG A 125 4.80 -1.49 -4.68
C ARG A 125 3.90 -1.97 -5.81
N THR A 126 3.23 -3.11 -5.63
CA THR A 126 2.43 -3.77 -6.68
C THR A 126 1.01 -4.12 -6.25
N THR A 127 0.79 -4.38 -4.97
CA THR A 127 -0.48 -4.84 -4.41
C THR A 127 -1.09 -3.81 -3.45
N TYR A 128 -2.33 -4.01 -3.04
CA TYR A 128 -3.03 -3.21 -2.03
C TYR A 128 -2.98 -1.69 -2.34
N GLY A 129 -3.36 -1.33 -3.56
CA GLY A 129 -3.34 0.05 -4.03
C GLY A 129 -1.95 0.59 -4.34
N ALA A 130 -0.90 -0.20 -4.13
CA ALA A 130 0.50 0.07 -4.47
C ALA A 130 0.94 1.52 -4.14
N PRO A 131 0.85 1.94 -2.87
CA PRO A 131 1.09 3.34 -2.48
C PRO A 131 2.49 3.83 -2.85
N PHE A 132 3.47 2.93 -2.98
CA PHE A 132 4.84 3.27 -3.35
C PHE A 132 5.25 2.71 -4.73
N ARG A 133 4.27 2.53 -5.65
CA ARG A 133 4.54 2.01 -7.00
C ARG A 133 5.63 2.76 -7.74
N HIS A 134 5.58 4.08 -7.68
CA HIS A 134 6.47 4.99 -8.40
C HIS A 134 7.50 5.68 -7.49
N ILE A 135 7.82 5.07 -6.35
CA ILE A 135 8.78 5.65 -5.39
C ILE A 135 10.17 5.86 -6.01
N ASP A 136 10.55 5.02 -6.96
CA ASP A 136 11.80 5.13 -7.73
C ASP A 136 11.82 6.28 -8.74
N SER A 137 10.68 6.88 -9.04
CA SER A 137 10.58 8.09 -9.88
C SER A 137 10.82 9.39 -9.11
N LEU A 138 10.95 9.31 -7.79
CA LEU A 138 11.27 10.48 -6.96
C LEU A 138 12.70 10.94 -7.23
N SER A 139 12.85 12.23 -7.44
CA SER A 139 14.12 12.91 -7.71
C SER A 139 14.58 13.76 -6.52
N ASN A 140 15.89 14.06 -6.47
CA ASN A 140 16.43 14.96 -5.44
C ASN A 140 15.72 16.30 -5.47
N GLY A 141 15.29 16.78 -4.29
CA GLY A 141 14.54 18.02 -4.12
C GLY A 141 13.03 17.82 -4.06
N ASP A 142 12.50 16.69 -4.52
CA ASP A 142 11.05 16.41 -4.47
C ASP A 142 10.52 16.50 -3.04
N ARG A 143 9.35 17.13 -2.93
CA ARG A 143 8.70 17.39 -1.66
C ARG A 143 7.89 16.17 -1.21
N ILE A 144 8.04 15.83 0.07
CA ILE A 144 7.22 14.85 0.78
C ILE A 144 6.61 15.58 1.97
N THR A 145 5.29 15.49 2.11
CA THR A 145 4.58 16.11 3.23
C THR A 145 3.94 15.03 4.09
N ILE A 146 4.16 15.08 5.40
CA ILE A 146 3.49 14.21 6.36
C ILE A 146 2.67 15.08 7.30
N ALA A 147 1.35 14.97 7.21
CA ALA A 147 0.43 15.61 8.14
C ALA A 147 0.11 14.65 9.28
N MET A 148 0.37 15.10 10.51
CA MET A 148 0.02 14.45 11.77
C MET A 148 -1.10 15.26 12.44
N PRO A 149 -1.83 14.72 13.43
CA PRO A 149 -2.85 15.48 14.15
C PRO A 149 -2.32 16.72 14.90
N ASP A 150 -1.01 16.79 15.15
CA ASP A 150 -0.34 17.86 15.89
C ASP A 150 0.52 18.79 15.00
N GLY A 151 0.60 18.53 13.70
CA GLY A 151 1.36 19.37 12.79
C GLY A 151 1.63 18.75 11.43
N THR A 152 2.26 19.54 10.57
CA THR A 152 2.66 19.09 9.22
C THR A 152 4.17 19.21 9.07
N PHE A 153 4.80 18.14 8.64
CA PHE A 153 6.24 18.01 8.49
C PHE A 153 6.60 17.86 7.02
N VAL A 154 7.56 18.63 6.55
CA VAL A 154 7.99 18.66 5.16
C VAL A 154 9.40 18.12 5.06
N TYR A 155 9.55 17.10 4.23
CA TYR A 155 10.83 16.49 3.87
C TYR A 155 11.13 16.75 2.40
N ARG A 156 12.41 16.60 2.02
CA ARG A 156 12.84 16.62 0.63
C ARG A 156 13.68 15.40 0.35
N VAL A 157 13.45 14.78 -0.81
CA VAL A 157 14.29 13.68 -1.27
C VAL A 157 15.72 14.16 -1.45
N TYR A 158 16.67 13.48 -0.86
CA TYR A 158 18.10 13.77 -1.07
C TYR A 158 18.86 12.57 -1.63
N LYS A 159 18.27 11.36 -1.56
CA LYS A 159 18.93 10.14 -2.05
C LYS A 159 17.92 9.01 -2.26
N THR A 160 18.08 8.28 -3.37
CA THR A 160 17.41 7.01 -3.64
C THR A 160 18.48 5.91 -3.72
N LYS A 161 18.20 4.74 -3.12
CA LYS A 161 19.07 3.57 -3.13
C LYS A 161 18.27 2.28 -3.28
N ILE A 162 18.84 1.33 -4.04
CA ILE A 162 18.45 -0.07 -3.97
C ILE A 162 19.33 -0.72 -2.91
N VAL A 163 18.75 -1.49 -2.02
CA VAL A 163 19.42 -2.14 -0.89
C VAL A 163 18.87 -3.54 -0.70
N ASP A 164 19.66 -4.42 -0.08
CA ASP A 164 19.19 -5.74 0.30
C ASP A 164 18.13 -5.63 1.42
N ASP A 165 17.24 -6.59 1.50
CA ASP A 165 16.18 -6.70 2.52
C ASP A 165 16.73 -6.80 3.95
N SER A 166 17.98 -7.28 4.11
CA SER A 166 18.73 -7.31 5.36
C SER A 166 19.26 -5.96 5.83
N ALA A 167 19.01 -4.87 5.09
CA ALA A 167 19.59 -3.54 5.38
C ALA A 167 19.02 -2.90 6.66
N LEU A 168 19.51 -3.32 7.81
CA LEU A 168 19.13 -2.81 9.15
C LEU A 168 19.48 -1.34 9.41
N TRP A 169 20.22 -0.69 8.52
CA TRP A 169 20.60 0.73 8.65
C TRP A 169 19.41 1.70 8.61
N VAL A 170 18.27 1.26 8.12
CA VAL A 170 16.99 2.00 8.16
C VAL A 170 16.62 2.39 9.59
N LYS A 171 17.02 1.58 10.59
CA LYS A 171 16.79 1.84 12.02
C LYS A 171 17.95 2.55 12.71
N LYS A 172 19.02 2.92 11.99
CA LYS A 172 20.19 3.57 12.59
C LYS A 172 19.85 4.99 13.03
N LYS A 173 20.12 5.31 14.30
CA LYS A 173 20.00 6.67 14.80
C LYS A 173 21.07 7.56 14.15
N LEU A 174 20.62 8.62 13.50
CA LEU A 174 21.48 9.66 12.92
C LEU A 174 21.40 10.92 13.78
N SER A 175 22.39 11.83 13.59
CA SER A 175 22.45 13.13 14.27
C SER A 175 21.53 14.19 13.65
N PHE A 176 20.81 13.86 12.58
CA PHE A 176 19.87 14.74 11.90
C PHE A 176 18.55 14.02 11.63
N ASP A 177 17.49 14.80 11.48
CA ASP A 177 16.16 14.28 11.24
C ASP A 177 15.99 13.88 9.77
N GLN A 178 15.61 12.63 9.52
CA GLN A 178 15.35 12.13 8.17
C GLN A 178 14.08 11.29 8.11
N LEU A 179 13.56 11.19 6.90
CA LEU A 179 12.50 10.26 6.53
C LEU A 179 13.05 9.22 5.56
N ILE A 180 12.79 7.95 5.85
CA ILE A 180 13.05 6.84 4.94
C ILE A 180 11.72 6.26 4.48
N LEU A 181 11.52 6.22 3.16
CA LEU A 181 10.44 5.46 2.54
C LEU A 181 11.03 4.19 1.94
N SER A 182 10.44 3.04 2.24
CA SER A 182 10.90 1.73 1.75
C SER A 182 9.81 0.97 1.01
N ALA A 183 10.19 0.32 -0.08
CA ALA A 183 9.31 -0.53 -0.87
C ALA A 183 10.12 -1.66 -1.54
N CYS A 184 9.44 -2.74 -1.95
CA CYS A 184 10.08 -3.88 -2.61
C CYS A 184 10.74 -3.46 -3.95
N HIS A 185 11.85 -4.12 -4.29
CA HIS A 185 12.54 -3.98 -5.56
C HIS A 185 13.04 -5.35 -6.04
N PRO A 186 12.94 -5.69 -7.34
CA PRO A 186 12.28 -4.96 -8.45
C PRO A 186 10.76 -4.90 -8.31
N LEU A 187 10.09 -4.18 -9.21
CA LEU A 187 8.66 -3.86 -9.13
C LEU A 187 7.74 -5.07 -8.92
N HIS A 188 8.13 -6.25 -9.37
CA HIS A 188 7.37 -7.50 -9.23
C HIS A 188 8.08 -8.54 -8.37
N SER A 189 8.97 -8.13 -7.45
CA SER A 189 9.50 -9.07 -6.46
C SER A 189 8.42 -9.49 -5.48
N ALA A 190 8.26 -10.78 -5.30
CA ALA A 190 7.53 -11.32 -4.15
C ALA A 190 8.38 -11.08 -2.90
N ALA A 191 7.84 -10.39 -1.91
CA ALA A 191 8.41 -10.29 -0.58
C ALA A 191 7.88 -11.44 0.26
#